data_a105320a905c66de5938bc363ee3b02d
#
_entry.id   a105320a905c66de5938bc363ee3b02d
#
_cell.length_a   1.000
_cell.length_b   1.000
_cell.length_c   1.000
_cell.angle_alpha   90.00
_cell.angle_beta   90.00
_cell.angle_gamma   90.00
#
_symmetry.space_group_name_H-M   'P 1'
#
loop_
_entity.id
_entity.type
_entity.pdbx_description
1 polymer ?
#
loop_
_entity_poly.entity_id
_entity_poly.type
_entity_poly.pdbx_seq_one_letter_code
_entity_poly.pdbx_strand_id
1 'polypeptide(L)'
;MPLVKVNELLHHATENGYGVAAVNVFNYETIKWVAEAANRERIPVIIQFYPGFDKYIALKHVAAIAKDFAEKSSVPIGVHLDHSAGYEIAVSGVRDGFPSVMVDGSALPYEENMALTAAVVKTAAVFGVDVEAELGHVGSGANLDDIVNSDHYTLSLIHI
;
A
#
# COMPACT_ATOMS: atom_id res chain seq x y z
N MET A 1 -10.06 -5.41 17.12
CA MET A 1 -9.78 -4.01 16.80
C MET A 1 -9.81 -3.88 15.29
N PRO A 2 -10.63 -3.00 14.73
CA PRO A 2 -10.84 -3.00 13.26
C PRO A 2 -9.68 -2.42 12.44
N LEU A 3 -8.89 -1.48 12.94
CA LEU A 3 -7.61 -1.12 12.33
C LEU A 3 -6.61 -2.25 12.57
N VAL A 4 -6.14 -2.86 11.49
CA VAL A 4 -5.21 -4.00 11.53
C VAL A 4 -3.95 -3.72 10.72
N LYS A 5 -2.88 -4.43 11.01
CA LYS A 5 -1.69 -4.42 10.15
C LYS A 5 -2.02 -5.06 8.80
N VAL A 6 -1.49 -4.47 7.73
CA VAL A 6 -1.69 -5.00 6.38
C VAL A 6 -1.13 -6.41 6.27
N ASN A 7 0.05 -6.68 6.85
CA ASN A 7 0.63 -8.01 6.87
C ASN A 7 -0.25 -9.06 7.55
N GLU A 8 -0.87 -8.74 8.69
CA GLU A 8 -1.78 -9.67 9.39
C GLU A 8 -2.99 -9.99 8.51
N LEU A 9 -3.54 -8.98 7.83
CA LEU A 9 -4.68 -9.14 6.93
C LEU A 9 -4.33 -10.02 5.73
N LEU A 10 -3.16 -9.78 5.10
CA LEU A 10 -2.69 -10.55 3.96
C LEU A 10 -2.31 -12.00 4.33
N HIS A 11 -1.69 -12.22 5.49
CA HIS A 11 -1.44 -13.56 6.00
C HIS A 11 -2.74 -14.36 6.19
N HIS A 12 -3.73 -13.76 6.84
CA HIS A 12 -5.04 -14.40 7.02
C HIS A 12 -5.70 -14.71 5.67
N ALA A 13 -5.62 -13.78 4.70
CA ALA A 13 -6.16 -13.99 3.36
C ALA A 13 -5.47 -15.17 2.64
N THR A 14 -4.14 -15.26 2.73
CA THR A 14 -3.34 -16.32 2.14
C THR A 14 -3.68 -17.68 2.74
N GLU A 15 -3.74 -17.78 4.07
CA GLU A 15 -4.07 -19.02 4.77
C GLU A 15 -5.49 -19.53 4.46
N ASN A 16 -6.42 -18.62 4.19
CA ASN A 16 -7.81 -18.94 3.93
C ASN A 16 -8.23 -18.87 2.44
N GLY A 17 -7.27 -18.60 1.53
CA GLY A 17 -7.48 -18.68 0.08
C GLY A 17 -8.42 -17.62 -0.49
N TYR A 18 -8.38 -16.37 0.01
CA TYR A 18 -9.17 -15.27 -0.56
C TYR A 18 -8.31 -14.02 -0.85
N GLY A 19 -8.81 -13.15 -1.75
CA GLY A 19 -8.18 -11.86 -2.04
C GLY A 19 -8.75 -10.74 -1.18
N VAL A 20 -7.90 -9.76 -0.83
CA VAL A 20 -8.31 -8.52 -0.15
C VAL A 20 -8.28 -7.37 -1.16
N ALA A 21 -9.39 -6.64 -1.27
CA ALA A 21 -9.42 -5.46 -2.13
C ALA A 21 -8.57 -4.34 -1.50
N ALA A 22 -7.66 -3.77 -2.29
CA ALA A 22 -6.92 -2.55 -1.96
C ALA A 22 -7.47 -1.41 -2.83
N VAL A 23 -8.08 -0.41 -2.20
CA VAL A 23 -8.85 0.62 -2.90
C VAL A 23 -8.18 1.98 -2.72
N ASN A 24 -7.76 2.58 -3.85
CA ASN A 24 -7.19 3.92 -3.85
C ASN A 24 -8.25 4.97 -3.51
N VAL A 25 -7.90 5.82 -2.55
CA VAL A 25 -8.70 6.96 -2.09
C VAL A 25 -7.93 8.26 -2.32
N PHE A 26 -8.63 9.41 -2.39
CA PHE A 26 -7.99 10.70 -2.61
C PHE A 26 -8.65 11.87 -1.85
N ASN A 27 -9.73 11.61 -1.09
CA ASN A 27 -10.40 12.61 -0.25
C ASN A 27 -11.19 11.94 0.88
N TYR A 28 -11.78 12.77 1.76
CA TYR A 28 -12.60 12.32 2.87
C TYR A 28 -13.75 11.41 2.43
N GLU A 29 -14.45 11.78 1.35
CA GLU A 29 -15.64 11.06 0.87
C GLU A 29 -15.26 9.66 0.38
N THR A 30 -14.19 9.52 -0.38
CA THR A 30 -13.76 8.21 -0.88
C THR A 30 -13.27 7.31 0.24
N ILE A 31 -12.57 7.83 1.25
CA ILE A 31 -12.19 7.07 2.46
C ILE A 31 -13.47 6.56 3.17
N LYS A 32 -14.42 7.46 3.40
CA LYS A 32 -15.70 7.14 4.04
C LYS A 32 -16.45 6.05 3.29
N TRP A 33 -16.60 6.20 1.97
CA TRP A 33 -17.36 5.24 1.16
C TRP A 33 -16.74 3.85 1.14
N VAL A 34 -15.40 3.75 1.09
CA VAL A 34 -14.71 2.47 1.16
C VAL A 34 -14.94 1.81 2.52
N ALA A 35 -14.80 2.55 3.61
CA ALA A 35 -15.04 2.03 4.95
C ALA A 35 -16.51 1.61 5.17
N GLU A 36 -17.47 2.41 4.70
CA GLU A 36 -18.91 2.09 4.77
C GLU A 36 -19.25 0.85 3.93
N ALA A 37 -18.69 0.73 2.73
CA ALA A 37 -18.88 -0.44 1.88
C ALA A 37 -18.33 -1.71 2.55
N ALA A 38 -17.12 -1.67 3.09
CA ALA A 38 -16.52 -2.77 3.81
C ALA A 38 -17.39 -3.25 4.98
N ASN A 39 -17.90 -2.30 5.80
CA ASN A 39 -18.80 -2.60 6.91
C ASN A 39 -20.13 -3.20 6.45
N ARG A 40 -20.75 -2.66 5.39
CA ARG A 40 -22.02 -3.14 4.85
C ARG A 40 -21.90 -4.56 4.29
N GLU A 41 -20.85 -4.81 3.53
CA GLU A 41 -20.61 -6.13 2.90
C GLU A 41 -19.94 -7.12 3.85
N ARG A 42 -19.49 -6.66 5.03
CA ARG A 42 -18.78 -7.46 6.06
C ARG A 42 -17.51 -8.12 5.52
N ILE A 43 -16.76 -7.41 4.71
CA ILE A 43 -15.49 -7.86 4.13
C ILE A 43 -14.32 -6.99 4.57
N PRO A 44 -13.13 -7.58 4.75
CA PRO A 44 -11.91 -6.79 4.99
C PRO A 44 -11.51 -5.99 3.75
N VAL A 45 -10.85 -4.85 3.97
CA VAL A 45 -10.35 -4.00 2.88
C VAL A 45 -9.04 -3.30 3.27
N ILE A 46 -8.25 -2.93 2.28
CA ILE A 46 -7.12 -2.02 2.43
C ILE A 46 -7.53 -0.68 1.82
N ILE A 47 -7.51 0.38 2.62
CA ILE A 47 -7.62 1.76 2.16
C ILE A 47 -6.21 2.22 1.80
N GLN A 48 -5.95 2.50 0.53
CA GLN A 48 -4.63 2.92 0.08
C GLN A 48 -4.66 4.31 -0.55
N PHE A 49 -3.55 5.04 -0.43
CA PHE A 49 -3.40 6.39 -0.94
C PHE A 49 -2.14 6.52 -1.77
N TYR A 50 -2.29 7.01 -3.00
CA TYR A 50 -1.16 7.31 -3.88
C TYR A 50 -0.56 8.68 -3.53
N PRO A 51 0.74 8.76 -3.18
CA PRO A 51 1.36 10.01 -2.73
C PRO A 51 1.42 11.11 -3.78
N GLY A 52 1.19 10.81 -5.05
CA GLY A 52 1.05 11.83 -6.09
C GLY A 52 -0.10 12.83 -5.87
N PHE A 53 -1.02 12.52 -4.97
CA PHE A 53 -2.11 13.41 -4.56
C PHE A 53 -1.80 14.27 -3.31
N ASP A 54 -0.57 14.25 -2.79
CA ASP A 54 -0.16 14.96 -1.56
C ASP A 54 -0.37 16.48 -1.64
N LYS A 55 -0.30 17.05 -2.85
CA LYS A 55 -0.60 18.47 -3.11
C LYS A 55 -2.07 18.82 -2.90
N TYR A 56 -2.96 17.84 -3.05
CA TYR A 56 -4.39 18.01 -2.84
C TYR A 56 -4.77 17.81 -1.37
N ILE A 57 -4.21 16.78 -0.73
CA ILE A 57 -4.41 16.47 0.69
C ILE A 57 -3.12 15.90 1.27
N ALA A 58 -2.59 16.52 2.32
CA ALA A 58 -1.33 16.10 2.92
C ALA A 58 -1.43 14.69 3.54
N LEU A 59 -0.36 13.89 3.42
CA LEU A 59 -0.26 12.50 3.88
C LEU A 59 -0.77 12.33 5.31
N LYS A 60 -0.37 13.22 6.24
CA LYS A 60 -0.80 13.17 7.65
C LYS A 60 -2.31 13.26 7.84
N HIS A 61 -3.02 14.01 6.98
CA HIS A 61 -4.47 14.13 7.06
C HIS A 61 -5.16 12.88 6.53
N VAL A 62 -4.66 12.32 5.43
CA VAL A 62 -5.16 11.04 4.89
C VAL A 62 -4.99 9.93 5.92
N ALA A 63 -3.77 9.78 6.46
CA ALA A 63 -3.49 8.76 7.48
C ALA A 63 -4.41 8.90 8.71
N ALA A 64 -4.61 10.12 9.20
CA ALA A 64 -5.48 10.37 10.36
C ALA A 64 -6.93 10.02 10.08
N ILE A 65 -7.48 10.47 8.92
CA ILE A 65 -8.87 10.21 8.53
C ILE A 65 -9.09 8.71 8.28
N ALA A 66 -8.21 8.05 7.51
CA ALA A 66 -8.34 6.64 7.20
C ALA A 66 -8.27 5.76 8.46
N LYS A 67 -7.36 6.07 9.39
CA LYS A 67 -7.27 5.37 10.67
C LYS A 67 -8.51 5.58 11.53
N ASP A 68 -9.06 6.80 11.60
CA ASP A 68 -10.29 7.08 12.36
C ASP A 68 -11.48 6.24 11.87
N PHE A 69 -11.65 6.11 10.53
CA PHE A 69 -12.65 5.22 9.95
C PHE A 69 -12.36 3.75 10.22
N ALA A 70 -11.09 3.33 10.08
CA ALA A 70 -10.68 1.96 10.33
C ALA A 70 -10.91 1.56 11.80
N GLU A 71 -10.56 2.41 12.76
CA GLU A 71 -10.74 2.17 14.19
C GLU A 71 -12.21 2.01 14.61
N LYS A 72 -13.12 2.70 13.91
CA LYS A 72 -14.57 2.64 14.14
C LYS A 72 -15.28 1.53 13.36
N SER A 73 -14.56 0.87 12.45
CA SER A 73 -15.12 -0.20 11.61
C SER A 73 -15.50 -1.44 12.42
N SER A 74 -16.47 -2.20 11.95
CA SER A 74 -16.83 -3.53 12.47
C SER A 74 -16.07 -4.67 11.79
N VAL A 75 -15.33 -4.37 10.72
CA VAL A 75 -14.52 -5.31 9.95
C VAL A 75 -13.05 -4.87 9.91
N PRO A 76 -12.10 -5.80 9.68
CA PRO A 76 -10.69 -5.44 9.57
C PRO A 76 -10.43 -4.48 8.39
N ILE A 77 -9.77 -3.36 8.67
CA ILE A 77 -9.33 -2.39 7.65
C ILE A 77 -7.84 -2.13 7.81
N GLY A 78 -7.07 -2.35 6.74
CA GLY A 78 -5.69 -1.90 6.60
C GLY A 78 -5.64 -0.47 6.05
N VAL A 79 -4.60 0.28 6.40
CA VAL A 79 -4.32 1.61 5.82
C VAL A 79 -2.92 1.61 5.23
N HIS A 80 -2.77 2.02 4.00
CA HIS A 80 -1.55 1.85 3.22
C HIS A 80 -1.20 3.07 2.38
N LEU A 81 0.11 3.42 2.32
CA LEU A 81 0.65 4.39 1.38
C LEU A 81 1.19 3.64 0.16
N ASP A 82 0.57 3.88 -0.99
CA ASP A 82 0.78 3.17 -2.24
C ASP A 82 1.86 3.85 -3.11
N HIS A 83 2.68 3.08 -3.84
CA HIS A 83 3.65 3.56 -4.84
C HIS A 83 4.49 4.79 -4.45
N SER A 84 5.19 4.72 -3.33
CA SER A 84 6.17 5.76 -2.98
C SER A 84 7.42 5.66 -3.90
N ALA A 85 7.66 6.72 -4.68
CA ALA A 85 8.74 6.77 -5.67
C ALA A 85 10.13 6.98 -5.04
N GLY A 86 10.45 6.27 -3.94
CA GLY A 86 11.75 6.31 -3.29
C GLY A 86 11.69 6.44 -1.76
N TYR A 87 12.88 6.48 -1.16
CA TYR A 87 13.06 6.44 0.29
C TYR A 87 12.34 7.58 1.02
N GLU A 88 12.52 8.82 0.55
CA GLU A 88 12.02 10.02 1.24
C GLU A 88 10.50 10.04 1.32
N ILE A 89 9.82 9.60 0.26
CA ILE A 89 8.35 9.58 0.22
C ILE A 89 7.82 8.47 1.12
N ALA A 90 8.40 7.27 1.05
CA ALA A 90 8.01 6.15 1.91
C ALA A 90 8.19 6.50 3.41
N VAL A 91 9.34 7.08 3.77
CA VAL A 91 9.63 7.50 5.15
C VAL A 91 8.76 8.68 5.60
N SER A 92 8.37 9.57 4.67
CA SER A 92 7.38 10.61 4.97
C SER A 92 6.03 9.99 5.35
N GLY A 93 5.61 8.91 4.68
CA GLY A 93 4.43 8.15 5.05
C GLY A 93 4.52 7.57 6.46
N VAL A 94 5.66 6.97 6.80
CA VAL A 94 5.92 6.47 8.18
C VAL A 94 5.81 7.61 9.20
N ARG A 95 6.49 8.74 8.96
CA ARG A 95 6.44 9.93 9.82
C ARG A 95 5.01 10.46 9.99
N ASP A 96 4.23 10.47 8.93
CA ASP A 96 2.88 11.04 8.88
C ASP A 96 1.81 10.06 9.38
N GLY A 97 2.22 8.84 9.78
CA GLY A 97 1.40 7.90 10.56
C GLY A 97 0.67 6.83 9.76
N PHE A 98 1.12 6.53 8.53
CA PHE A 98 0.67 5.33 7.82
C PHE A 98 1.21 4.07 8.51
N PRO A 99 0.37 3.07 8.79
CA PRO A 99 0.79 1.80 9.40
C PRO A 99 1.40 0.81 8.40
N SER A 100 1.31 1.11 7.11
CA SER A 100 1.91 0.38 6.01
C SER A 100 2.30 1.32 4.88
N VAL A 101 3.46 1.10 4.26
CA VAL A 101 3.98 1.90 3.14
C VAL A 101 4.55 0.99 2.06
N MET A 102 4.38 1.37 0.80
CA MET A 102 5.08 0.75 -0.32
C MET A 102 6.23 1.63 -0.77
N VAL A 103 7.35 1.02 -1.11
CA VAL A 103 8.44 1.65 -1.85
C VAL A 103 8.55 1.00 -3.23
N ASP A 104 8.35 1.80 -4.27
CA ASP A 104 8.42 1.33 -5.65
C ASP A 104 9.82 1.59 -6.23
N GLY A 105 10.60 0.52 -6.28
CA GLY A 105 11.91 0.46 -6.94
C GLY A 105 11.88 -0.35 -8.24
N SER A 106 10.70 -0.67 -8.78
CA SER A 106 10.52 -1.57 -9.93
C SER A 106 11.25 -1.13 -11.21
N ALA A 107 11.44 0.19 -11.37
CA ALA A 107 12.20 0.77 -12.47
C ALA A 107 13.73 0.74 -12.28
N LEU A 108 14.21 0.37 -11.07
CA LEU A 108 15.64 0.30 -10.75
C LEU A 108 16.21 -1.10 -11.09
N PRO A 109 17.55 -1.20 -11.30
CA PRO A 109 18.21 -2.50 -11.29
C PRO A 109 17.93 -3.26 -9.98
N TYR A 110 17.85 -4.59 -10.05
CA TYR A 110 17.47 -5.45 -8.90
C TYR A 110 18.23 -5.13 -7.61
N GLU A 111 19.56 -4.98 -7.68
CA GLU A 111 20.40 -4.70 -6.51
C GLU A 111 20.11 -3.33 -5.90
N GLU A 112 19.78 -2.34 -6.71
CA GLU A 112 19.41 -0.99 -6.25
C GLU A 112 18.01 -1.00 -5.63
N ASN A 113 17.05 -1.70 -6.24
CA ASN A 113 15.72 -1.89 -5.67
C ASN A 113 15.79 -2.60 -4.30
N MET A 114 16.59 -3.67 -4.23
CA MET A 114 16.81 -4.41 -2.98
C MET A 114 17.44 -3.52 -1.89
N ALA A 115 18.44 -2.72 -2.24
CA ALA A 115 19.09 -1.80 -1.30
C ALA A 115 18.13 -0.71 -0.81
N LEU A 116 17.34 -0.13 -1.71
CA LEU A 116 16.31 0.86 -1.40
C LEU A 116 15.25 0.27 -0.47
N THR A 117 14.72 -0.90 -0.81
CA THR A 117 13.72 -1.60 0.02
C THR A 117 14.25 -1.91 1.41
N ALA A 118 15.49 -2.42 1.51
CA ALA A 118 16.13 -2.71 2.80
C ALA A 118 16.29 -1.46 3.67
N ALA A 119 16.61 -0.31 3.06
CA ALA A 119 16.72 0.96 3.80
C ALA A 119 15.37 1.40 4.37
N VAL A 120 14.29 1.30 3.58
CA VAL A 120 12.92 1.62 4.04
C VAL A 120 12.49 0.67 5.14
N VAL A 121 12.69 -0.65 4.96
CA VAL A 121 12.37 -1.68 5.98
C VAL A 121 13.07 -1.39 7.29
N LYS A 122 14.37 -1.07 7.25
CA LYS A 122 15.14 -0.73 8.46
C LYS A 122 14.54 0.45 9.22
N THR A 123 14.09 1.47 8.51
CA THR A 123 13.48 2.66 9.12
C THR A 123 12.08 2.37 9.62
N ALA A 124 11.23 1.73 8.81
CA ALA A 124 9.86 1.39 9.14
C ALA A 124 9.74 0.46 10.34
N ALA A 125 10.68 -0.49 10.48
CA ALA A 125 10.74 -1.43 11.60
C ALA A 125 10.82 -0.75 12.97
N VAL A 126 11.49 0.41 13.06
CA VAL A 126 11.58 1.20 14.30
C VAL A 126 10.19 1.65 14.79
N PHE A 127 9.28 1.85 13.87
CA PHE A 127 7.91 2.32 14.14
C PHE A 127 6.87 1.20 14.05
N GLY A 128 7.28 -0.05 13.76
CA GLY A 128 6.39 -1.17 13.57
C GLY A 128 5.47 -1.03 12.35
N VAL A 129 5.94 -0.34 11.31
CA VAL A 129 5.23 -0.10 10.04
C VAL A 129 5.58 -1.22 9.06
N ASP A 130 4.54 -1.76 8.39
CA ASP A 130 4.71 -2.77 7.35
C ASP A 130 5.24 -2.14 6.06
N VAL A 131 6.04 -2.90 5.28
CA VAL A 131 6.62 -2.43 4.03
C VAL A 131 6.27 -3.38 2.90
N GLU A 132 5.81 -2.81 1.79
CA GLU A 132 5.62 -3.46 0.50
C GLU A 132 6.71 -3.00 -0.48
N ALA A 133 7.10 -3.87 -1.40
CA ALA A 133 8.03 -3.58 -2.49
C ALA A 133 7.55 -4.22 -3.79
N GLU A 134 8.04 -3.73 -4.92
CA GLU A 134 7.68 -4.23 -6.24
C GLU A 134 8.90 -4.76 -6.99
N LEU A 135 8.74 -5.94 -7.59
CA LEU A 135 9.66 -6.53 -8.57
C LEU A 135 8.93 -6.72 -9.90
N GLY A 136 9.65 -6.47 -10.99
CA GLY A 136 9.01 -6.34 -12.30
C GLY A 136 8.34 -4.97 -12.43
N HIS A 137 7.90 -4.62 -13.61
CA HIS A 137 7.29 -3.33 -13.87
C HIS A 137 5.88 -3.52 -14.45
N VAL A 138 4.90 -2.91 -13.82
CA VAL A 138 3.56 -2.80 -14.39
C VAL A 138 3.55 -1.59 -15.32
N GLY A 139 3.37 -1.82 -16.62
CA GLY A 139 3.29 -0.74 -17.61
C GLY A 139 2.21 0.28 -17.23
N SER A 140 2.43 1.54 -17.58
CA SER A 140 1.52 2.64 -17.25
C SER A 140 0.11 2.52 -17.88
N GLY A 141 -0.09 1.53 -18.76
CA GLY A 141 -1.33 1.37 -19.53
C GLY A 141 -1.58 2.47 -20.58
N ALA A 142 -0.65 3.43 -20.69
CA ALA A 142 -0.77 4.54 -21.63
C ALA A 142 -0.48 4.12 -23.08
N ASN A 143 0.29 3.04 -23.28
CA ASN A 143 0.60 2.47 -24.59
C ASN A 143 0.25 0.99 -24.62
N LEU A 144 -0.38 0.55 -25.70
CA LEU A 144 -0.69 -0.89 -25.94
C LEU A 144 0.58 -1.76 -25.95
N ASP A 145 1.73 -1.22 -26.33
CA ASP A 145 3.01 -1.92 -26.35
C ASP A 145 3.52 -2.25 -24.93
N ASP A 146 3.15 -1.46 -23.90
CA ASP A 146 3.47 -1.73 -22.49
C ASP A 146 2.72 -2.94 -21.94
N ILE A 147 1.58 -3.30 -22.54
CA ILE A 147 0.72 -4.42 -22.11
C ILE A 147 1.23 -5.76 -22.68
N VAL A 148 1.99 -5.74 -23.77
CA VAL A 148 2.37 -6.94 -24.55
C VAL A 148 3.81 -7.38 -24.28
N ASN A 149 4.63 -6.56 -23.62
CA ASN A 149 6.04 -6.86 -23.41
C ASN A 149 6.25 -7.67 -22.13
N SER A 150 6.59 -8.97 -22.28
CA SER A 150 6.83 -9.89 -21.16
C SER A 150 8.02 -9.51 -20.26
N ASP A 151 8.88 -8.60 -20.71
CA ASP A 151 10.05 -8.14 -19.95
C ASP A 151 9.66 -7.25 -18.75
N HIS A 152 8.39 -6.83 -18.70
CA HIS A 152 7.82 -6.01 -17.64
C HIS A 152 7.20 -6.84 -16.50
N TYR A 153 7.01 -8.14 -16.69
CA TYR A 153 6.38 -8.98 -15.66
C TYR A 153 7.35 -9.33 -14.53
N THR A 154 6.78 -9.50 -13.36
CA THR A 154 7.47 -10.01 -12.18
C THR A 154 8.24 -11.28 -12.50
N LEU A 155 9.54 -11.28 -12.29
CA LEU A 155 10.40 -12.44 -12.52
C LEU A 155 10.19 -13.47 -11.40
N SER A 156 10.44 -14.75 -11.71
CA SER A 156 10.31 -15.89 -10.77
C SER A 156 11.18 -15.78 -9.50
N LEU A 157 12.07 -14.81 -9.43
CA LEU A 157 12.92 -14.51 -8.26
C LEU A 157 12.14 -14.08 -7.00
N ILE A 158 10.86 -13.71 -7.14
CA ILE A 158 9.98 -13.37 -6.00
C ILE A 158 9.56 -14.61 -5.20
N HIS A 159 9.66 -15.78 -5.76
CA HIS A 159 9.20 -17.03 -5.14
C HIS A 159 10.31 -17.80 -4.41
N ILE A 160 11.42 -17.15 -4.10
CA ILE A 160 12.55 -17.75 -3.38
C ILE A 160 12.45 -17.43 -1.90
#